data_7ec806346472ba7bb72b070aee981da8
#
_entry.id   7ec806346472ba7bb72b070aee981da8
#
_cell.length_a   1.000
_cell.length_b   1.000
_cell.length_c   1.000
_cell.angle_alpha   90.00
_cell.angle_beta   90.00
_cell.angle_gamma   90.00
#
_symmetry.space_group_name_H-M   'P 1'
#
loop_
_entity.id
_entity.type
_entity.pdbx_description
1 polymer ?
#
loop_
_entity_poly.entity_id
_entity_poly.type
_entity_poly.pdbx_seq_one_letter_code
_entity_poly.pdbx_strand_id
1 'polypeptide(L)'
;MNMKFYRKLPIPQEVKAEYPVTPEMAAVKEARDREIRSIFTGESNRFILVIGPCSADKSESVLEYIGRLKRVADQVQDKIIVIPRIYTNKPRTTGDGYKGMLHQPDPNGHPDMLRGIVAIRQLHMSALRDYGMSSADEMLYPDNHRYLSDLLSYVAVGARSVENQQHRLTASGLDIPVGLKNPTGGDLSVMMNAVTAAHHPHTFIYRGWEVESTGNPLAHAILRGYQTTDGKTVSNYHYEDLLHLHELYAKSGLENPAVIVDTNHANSGKKYEEQIRIAHDVLHSMRQNPDIRRLCKGLMIESYLIDGNQKTDGDVYGQSITDPCLGWEKTERLIFEIADRL
;
A
#
# COMPACT_ATOMS: atom_id res chain seq x y z
N MET A 1 -21.15 -4.46 28.76
CA MET A 1 -20.40 -4.34 27.52
C MET A 1 -21.23 -3.51 26.57
N ASN A 2 -20.67 -2.42 26.00
CA ASN A 2 -21.40 -1.50 25.12
C ASN A 2 -21.25 -1.94 23.64
N MET A 3 -21.48 -3.22 23.37
CA MET A 3 -21.41 -3.81 22.02
C MET A 3 -22.68 -4.59 21.75
N LYS A 4 -23.16 -4.50 20.49
CA LYS A 4 -24.28 -5.30 19.99
C LYS A 4 -23.71 -6.29 18.97
N PHE A 5 -23.89 -7.57 19.21
CA PHE A 5 -23.51 -8.64 18.28
C PHE A 5 -24.62 -8.83 17.25
N TYR A 6 -24.32 -8.61 15.97
CA TYR A 6 -25.30 -8.74 14.88
C TYR A 6 -25.30 -10.13 14.27
N ARG A 7 -24.12 -10.62 13.90
CA ARG A 7 -23.94 -11.94 13.27
C ARG A 7 -22.49 -12.41 13.45
N LYS A 8 -22.28 -13.71 13.38
CA LYS A 8 -20.95 -14.30 13.21
C LYS A 8 -20.53 -14.14 11.76
N LEU A 9 -19.34 -13.64 11.51
CA LEU A 9 -18.75 -13.56 10.17
C LEU A 9 -18.07 -14.89 9.82
N PRO A 10 -18.02 -15.28 8.53
CA PRO A 10 -17.24 -16.45 8.10
C PRO A 10 -15.76 -16.24 8.43
N ILE A 11 -15.07 -17.30 8.76
CA ILE A 11 -13.62 -17.25 8.95
C ILE A 11 -12.91 -17.17 7.59
N PRO A 12 -11.67 -16.66 7.51
CA PRO A 12 -10.95 -16.53 6.24
C PRO A 12 -10.85 -17.82 5.43
N GLN A 13 -10.74 -18.97 6.07
CA GLN A 13 -10.71 -20.27 5.39
C GLN A 13 -12.00 -20.59 4.65
N GLU A 14 -13.15 -20.29 5.26
CA GLU A 14 -14.46 -20.51 4.62
C GLU A 14 -14.64 -19.62 3.39
N VAL A 15 -14.26 -18.34 3.50
CA VAL A 15 -14.32 -17.42 2.35
C VAL A 15 -13.35 -17.81 1.24
N LYS A 16 -12.13 -18.25 1.60
CA LYS A 16 -11.16 -18.74 0.61
C LYS A 16 -11.61 -20.04 -0.08
N ALA A 17 -12.33 -20.89 0.63
CA ALA A 17 -12.88 -22.12 0.05
C ALA A 17 -14.07 -21.82 -0.90
N GLU A 18 -14.88 -20.81 -0.59
CA GLU A 18 -15.99 -20.37 -1.45
C GLU A 18 -15.50 -19.58 -2.68
N TYR A 19 -14.45 -18.78 -2.52
CA TYR A 19 -13.80 -18.00 -3.59
C TYR A 19 -12.31 -18.38 -3.69
N PRO A 20 -11.98 -19.56 -4.25
CA PRO A 20 -10.62 -20.07 -4.27
C PRO A 20 -9.75 -19.35 -5.32
N VAL A 21 -8.48 -19.19 -5.00
CA VAL A 21 -7.44 -18.85 -5.98
C VAL A 21 -7.19 -20.09 -6.86
N THR A 22 -7.29 -19.93 -8.18
CA THR A 22 -7.02 -21.05 -9.11
C THR A 22 -5.52 -21.32 -9.21
N PRO A 23 -5.08 -22.50 -9.67
CA PRO A 23 -3.67 -22.80 -9.91
C PRO A 23 -2.97 -21.77 -10.83
N GLU A 24 -3.67 -21.30 -11.86
CA GLU A 24 -3.15 -20.29 -12.79
C GLU A 24 -2.94 -18.93 -12.09
N MET A 25 -3.91 -18.49 -11.28
CA MET A 25 -3.79 -17.27 -10.49
C MET A 25 -2.64 -17.39 -9.47
N ALA A 26 -2.50 -18.54 -8.81
CA ALA A 26 -1.42 -18.80 -7.86
C ALA A 26 -0.05 -18.70 -8.54
N ALA A 27 0.10 -19.31 -9.71
CA ALA A 27 1.34 -19.27 -10.49
C ALA A 27 1.72 -17.84 -10.92
N VAL A 28 0.73 -17.04 -11.37
CA VAL A 28 0.95 -15.63 -11.71
C VAL A 28 1.38 -14.82 -10.48
N LYS A 29 0.67 -14.98 -9.36
CA LYS A 29 1.03 -14.30 -8.11
C LYS A 29 2.45 -14.67 -7.65
N GLU A 30 2.78 -15.93 -7.64
CA GLU A 30 4.10 -16.42 -7.22
C GLU A 30 5.23 -15.86 -8.10
N ALA A 31 5.02 -15.79 -9.42
CA ALA A 31 5.98 -15.16 -10.32
C ALA A 31 6.19 -13.68 -9.99
N ARG A 32 5.10 -12.94 -9.78
CA ARG A 32 5.15 -11.52 -9.41
C ARG A 32 5.79 -11.31 -8.03
N ASP A 33 5.50 -12.17 -7.06
CA ASP A 33 6.11 -12.08 -5.71
C ASP A 33 7.63 -12.27 -5.79
N ARG A 34 8.12 -13.20 -6.62
CA ARG A 34 9.57 -13.36 -6.86
C ARG A 34 10.19 -12.13 -7.49
N GLU A 35 9.54 -11.53 -8.50
CA GLU A 35 10.02 -10.29 -9.13
C GLU A 35 10.06 -9.11 -8.15
N ILE A 36 9.01 -8.93 -7.35
CA ILE A 36 8.94 -7.86 -6.36
C ILE A 36 10.01 -8.08 -5.28
N ARG A 37 10.15 -9.31 -4.77
CA ARG A 37 11.19 -9.67 -3.81
C ARG A 37 12.58 -9.33 -4.32
N SER A 38 12.90 -9.65 -5.58
CA SER A 38 14.21 -9.42 -6.18
C SER A 38 14.64 -7.95 -6.17
N ILE A 39 13.69 -7.01 -6.17
CA ILE A 39 13.99 -5.58 -6.03
C ILE A 39 14.37 -5.23 -4.59
N PHE A 40 13.65 -5.76 -3.61
CA PHE A 40 13.97 -5.51 -2.20
C PHE A 40 15.29 -6.13 -1.80
N THR A 41 15.61 -7.32 -2.29
CA THR A 41 16.88 -8.02 -2.02
C THR A 41 18.08 -7.47 -2.82
N GLY A 42 17.82 -6.58 -3.80
CA GLY A 42 18.86 -5.98 -4.64
C GLY A 42 19.33 -6.85 -5.80
N GLU A 43 18.67 -7.97 -6.07
CA GLU A 43 18.91 -8.84 -7.24
C GLU A 43 18.44 -8.20 -8.55
N SER A 44 17.46 -7.29 -8.47
CA SER A 44 16.92 -6.53 -9.58
C SER A 44 17.04 -5.02 -9.34
N ASN A 45 17.44 -4.28 -10.37
CA ASN A 45 17.51 -2.81 -10.34
C ASN A 45 16.22 -2.13 -10.80
N ARG A 46 15.15 -2.90 -11.09
CA ARG A 46 13.85 -2.34 -11.43
C ARG A 46 13.27 -1.54 -10.27
N PHE A 47 12.33 -0.67 -10.59
CA PHE A 47 11.72 0.24 -9.63
C PHE A 47 10.27 -0.19 -9.35
N ILE A 48 9.81 -0.03 -8.13
CA ILE A 48 8.44 -0.37 -7.73
C ILE A 48 7.56 0.86 -7.84
N LEU A 49 6.39 0.70 -8.44
CA LEU A 49 5.36 1.72 -8.46
C LEU A 49 4.07 1.16 -7.89
N VAL A 50 3.77 1.51 -6.63
CA VAL A 50 2.50 1.19 -5.98
C VAL A 50 1.52 2.32 -6.32
N ILE A 51 0.56 2.07 -7.22
CA ILE A 51 -0.24 3.15 -7.79
C ILE A 51 -1.72 2.75 -7.94
N GLY A 52 -2.63 3.64 -7.55
CA GLY A 52 -4.07 3.44 -7.64
C GLY A 52 -4.86 4.40 -6.76
N PRO A 53 -6.19 4.26 -6.69
CA PRO A 53 -7.06 5.18 -5.97
C PRO A 53 -6.72 5.26 -4.49
N CYS A 54 -7.03 6.40 -3.88
CA CYS A 54 -6.88 6.58 -2.42
C CYS A 54 -7.66 5.52 -1.64
N SER A 55 -8.87 5.19 -2.09
CA SER A 55 -9.69 4.08 -1.61
C SER A 55 -10.41 3.44 -2.79
N ALA A 56 -10.49 2.11 -2.81
CA ALA A 56 -11.40 1.40 -3.70
C ALA A 56 -12.85 1.70 -3.28
N ASP A 57 -13.66 2.18 -4.22
CA ASP A 57 -15.05 2.56 -3.99
C ASP A 57 -16.03 1.68 -4.78
N LYS A 58 -15.85 1.56 -6.09
CA LYS A 58 -16.67 0.75 -7.00
C LYS A 58 -15.78 -0.20 -7.78
N SER A 59 -16.15 -1.49 -7.81
CA SER A 59 -15.36 -2.52 -8.48
C SER A 59 -15.16 -2.22 -9.96
N GLU A 60 -16.18 -1.73 -10.65
CA GLU A 60 -16.16 -1.47 -12.09
C GLU A 60 -15.11 -0.42 -12.45
N SER A 61 -15.10 0.73 -11.76
CA SER A 61 -14.16 1.80 -12.05
C SER A 61 -12.73 1.46 -11.62
N VAL A 62 -12.56 0.70 -10.52
CA VAL A 62 -11.25 0.20 -10.10
C VAL A 62 -10.69 -0.78 -11.11
N LEU A 63 -11.50 -1.72 -11.62
CA LEU A 63 -11.06 -2.70 -12.62
C LEU A 63 -10.78 -2.04 -13.97
N GLU A 64 -11.57 -1.04 -14.38
CA GLU A 64 -11.25 -0.23 -15.57
C GLU A 64 -9.90 0.46 -15.43
N TYR A 65 -9.64 1.09 -14.26
CA TYR A 65 -8.35 1.70 -13.97
C TYR A 65 -7.19 0.68 -14.07
N ILE A 66 -7.37 -0.51 -13.47
CA ILE A 66 -6.36 -1.58 -13.51
C ILE A 66 -6.12 -2.06 -14.96
N GLY A 67 -7.17 -2.17 -15.76
CA GLY A 67 -7.04 -2.55 -17.18
C GLY A 67 -6.24 -1.52 -17.99
N ARG A 68 -6.41 -0.22 -17.71
CA ARG A 68 -5.58 0.84 -18.30
C ARG A 68 -4.14 0.75 -17.79
N LEU A 69 -3.98 0.57 -16.48
CA LEU A 69 -2.69 0.45 -15.82
C LEU A 69 -1.87 -0.73 -16.36
N LYS A 70 -2.50 -1.88 -16.61
CA LYS A 70 -1.85 -3.06 -17.19
C LYS A 70 -1.21 -2.77 -18.55
N ARG A 71 -1.92 -2.05 -19.44
CA ARG A 71 -1.38 -1.71 -20.77
C ARG A 71 -0.13 -0.84 -20.71
N VAL A 72 -0.07 0.07 -19.74
CA VAL A 72 1.13 0.91 -19.54
C VAL A 72 2.22 0.11 -18.83
N ALA A 73 1.87 -0.69 -17.83
CA ALA A 73 2.81 -1.53 -17.09
C ALA A 73 3.59 -2.48 -18.03
N ASP A 74 2.92 -3.05 -19.05
CA ASP A 74 3.56 -3.94 -20.03
C ASP A 74 4.62 -3.22 -20.88
N GLN A 75 4.47 -1.92 -21.10
CA GLN A 75 5.41 -1.12 -21.90
C GLN A 75 6.65 -0.69 -21.11
N VAL A 76 6.59 -0.70 -19.80
CA VAL A 76 7.69 -0.25 -18.91
C VAL A 76 8.25 -1.36 -18.01
N GLN A 77 7.86 -2.61 -18.25
CA GLN A 77 8.15 -3.76 -17.37
C GLN A 77 9.64 -4.08 -17.24
N ASP A 78 10.46 -3.64 -18.17
CA ASP A 78 11.92 -3.76 -18.14
C ASP A 78 12.55 -2.88 -17.04
N LYS A 79 11.89 -1.78 -16.66
CA LYS A 79 12.35 -0.80 -15.69
C LYS A 79 11.50 -0.73 -14.43
N ILE A 80 10.18 -0.93 -14.55
CA ILE A 80 9.21 -0.71 -13.47
C ILE A 80 8.36 -1.96 -13.25
N ILE A 81 8.20 -2.36 -11.99
CA ILE A 81 7.14 -3.27 -11.57
C ILE A 81 6.01 -2.43 -10.99
N VAL A 82 4.86 -2.46 -11.67
CA VAL A 82 3.65 -1.78 -11.23
C VAL A 82 2.83 -2.71 -10.33
N ILE A 83 2.49 -2.23 -9.15
CA ILE A 83 1.62 -2.91 -8.18
C ILE A 83 0.34 -2.07 -8.02
N PRO A 84 -0.82 -2.55 -8.49
CA PRO A 84 -2.07 -1.83 -8.29
C PRO A 84 -2.37 -1.61 -6.80
N ARG A 85 -2.59 -0.35 -6.43
CA ARG A 85 -3.01 0.03 -5.09
C ARG A 85 -4.54 -0.09 -5.02
N ILE A 86 -5.03 -1.17 -4.41
CA ILE A 86 -6.45 -1.45 -4.20
C ILE A 86 -6.70 -1.39 -2.69
N TYR A 87 -6.74 -0.18 -2.13
CA TYR A 87 -6.97 -0.01 -0.71
C TYR A 87 -8.45 -0.14 -0.39
N THR A 88 -8.81 -1.24 0.25
CA THR A 88 -10.18 -1.61 0.58
C THR A 88 -10.64 -1.12 1.95
N ASN A 89 -9.73 -0.50 2.70
CA ASN A 89 -9.98 0.10 4.01
C ASN A 89 -9.56 1.56 4.03
N LYS A 90 -10.27 2.38 4.80
CA LYS A 90 -9.90 3.78 5.04
C LYS A 90 -9.96 4.09 6.54
N PRO A 91 -8.79 4.28 7.19
CA PRO A 91 -8.76 4.69 8.60
C PRO A 91 -9.32 6.11 8.74
N ARG A 92 -10.21 6.29 9.74
CA ARG A 92 -10.83 7.58 10.06
C ARG A 92 -10.53 7.97 11.50
N THR A 93 -9.92 9.13 11.69
CA THR A 93 -9.52 9.61 13.02
C THR A 93 -10.71 9.86 13.93
N THR A 94 -11.79 10.46 13.38
CA THR A 94 -13.02 10.78 14.11
C THR A 94 -14.12 9.74 13.94
N GLY A 95 -13.92 8.75 13.06
CA GLY A 95 -14.92 7.74 12.72
C GLY A 95 -15.90 8.15 11.63
N ASP A 96 -15.85 9.38 11.13
CA ASP A 96 -16.77 9.91 10.12
C ASP A 96 -16.27 9.65 8.68
N GLY A 97 -17.21 9.58 7.73
CA GLY A 97 -16.97 9.40 6.30
C GLY A 97 -16.80 7.95 5.86
N TYR A 98 -16.54 7.75 4.58
CA TYR A 98 -16.38 6.43 3.96
C TYR A 98 -15.23 5.63 4.59
N LYS A 99 -15.52 4.41 5.05
CA LYS A 99 -14.58 3.56 5.80
C LYS A 99 -13.90 2.48 4.94
N GLY A 100 -14.12 2.52 3.63
CA GLY A 100 -13.61 1.54 2.68
C GLY A 100 -14.62 0.45 2.33
N MET A 101 -14.36 -0.25 1.23
CA MET A 101 -15.23 -1.29 0.67
C MET A 101 -15.50 -2.45 1.64
N LEU A 102 -14.54 -2.79 2.51
CA LEU A 102 -14.76 -3.81 3.53
C LEU A 102 -15.95 -3.49 4.45
N HIS A 103 -16.09 -2.23 4.85
CA HIS A 103 -17.17 -1.80 5.74
C HIS A 103 -18.43 -1.39 4.98
N GLN A 104 -18.27 -0.76 3.83
CA GLN A 104 -19.31 -0.16 3.01
C GLN A 104 -19.08 -0.53 1.53
N PRO A 105 -19.45 -1.77 1.11
CA PRO A 105 -19.31 -2.20 -0.28
C PRO A 105 -20.17 -1.37 -1.26
N ASP A 106 -21.23 -0.74 -0.75
CA ASP A 106 -21.91 0.38 -1.37
C ASP A 106 -21.56 1.65 -0.58
N PRO A 107 -20.83 2.62 -1.17
CA PRO A 107 -20.40 3.83 -0.47
C PRO A 107 -21.55 4.65 0.14
N ASN A 108 -22.75 4.60 -0.47
CA ASN A 108 -23.96 5.28 -0.01
C ASN A 108 -24.85 4.40 0.87
N GLY A 109 -24.51 3.12 1.02
CA GLY A 109 -25.27 2.15 1.80
C GLY A 109 -24.91 2.09 3.27
N HIS A 110 -25.69 1.32 4.02
CA HIS A 110 -25.36 0.98 5.40
C HIS A 110 -24.14 0.03 5.45
N PRO A 111 -23.37 0.05 6.56
CA PRO A 111 -22.28 -0.91 6.76
C PRO A 111 -22.76 -2.37 6.64
N ASP A 112 -22.06 -3.16 5.81
CA ASP A 112 -22.29 -4.61 5.66
C ASP A 112 -20.95 -5.34 5.53
N MET A 113 -20.41 -5.76 6.65
CA MET A 113 -19.10 -6.44 6.71
C MET A 113 -19.08 -7.77 5.97
N LEU A 114 -20.20 -8.51 5.90
CA LEU A 114 -20.23 -9.79 5.20
C LEU A 114 -20.12 -9.58 3.68
N ARG A 115 -20.94 -8.69 3.13
CA ARG A 115 -20.83 -8.31 1.72
C ARG A 115 -19.47 -7.67 1.41
N GLY A 116 -18.95 -6.87 2.35
CA GLY A 116 -17.64 -6.24 2.22
C GLY A 116 -16.50 -7.24 2.10
N ILE A 117 -16.47 -8.28 2.94
CA ILE A 117 -15.46 -9.36 2.87
C ILE A 117 -15.47 -10.04 1.49
N VAL A 118 -16.63 -10.35 0.98
CA VAL A 118 -16.77 -10.96 -0.37
C VAL A 118 -16.35 -9.98 -1.45
N ALA A 119 -16.80 -8.72 -1.38
CA ALA A 119 -16.49 -7.70 -2.38
C ALA A 119 -14.99 -7.43 -2.51
N ILE A 120 -14.28 -7.25 -1.39
CA ILE A 120 -12.83 -7.00 -1.44
C ILE A 120 -12.08 -8.20 -2.00
N ARG A 121 -12.46 -9.44 -1.62
CA ARG A 121 -11.83 -10.63 -2.17
C ARG A 121 -12.06 -10.76 -3.67
N GLN A 122 -13.29 -10.59 -4.15
CA GLN A 122 -13.61 -10.66 -5.57
C GLN A 122 -12.89 -9.58 -6.37
N LEU A 123 -12.76 -8.37 -5.86
CA LEU A 123 -12.03 -7.28 -6.51
C LEU A 123 -10.55 -7.62 -6.72
N HIS A 124 -9.86 -8.07 -5.66
CA HIS A 124 -8.45 -8.49 -5.77
C HIS A 124 -8.28 -9.73 -6.66
N MET A 125 -9.22 -10.69 -6.59
CA MET A 125 -9.24 -11.85 -7.50
C MET A 125 -9.37 -11.43 -8.96
N SER A 126 -10.27 -10.49 -9.27
CA SER A 126 -10.45 -9.99 -10.63
C SER A 126 -9.23 -9.27 -11.16
N ALA A 127 -8.54 -8.48 -10.32
CA ALA A 127 -7.27 -7.84 -10.69
C ALA A 127 -6.20 -8.89 -11.08
N LEU A 128 -6.11 -9.97 -10.32
CA LEU A 128 -5.15 -11.04 -10.59
C LEU A 128 -5.57 -11.92 -11.79
N ARG A 129 -6.85 -12.35 -11.85
CA ARG A 129 -7.37 -13.25 -12.88
C ARG A 129 -7.41 -12.59 -14.25
N ASP A 130 -7.98 -11.37 -14.33
CA ASP A 130 -8.33 -10.75 -15.61
C ASP A 130 -7.15 -9.93 -16.19
N TYR A 131 -6.24 -9.45 -15.32
CA TYR A 131 -5.13 -8.58 -15.72
C TYR A 131 -3.74 -9.13 -15.33
N GLY A 132 -3.67 -10.24 -14.61
CA GLY A 132 -2.39 -10.80 -14.14
C GLY A 132 -1.66 -9.87 -13.15
N MET A 133 -2.39 -9.01 -12.45
CA MET A 133 -1.82 -8.01 -11.54
C MET A 133 -2.18 -8.34 -10.08
N SER A 134 -1.26 -8.94 -9.36
CA SER A 134 -1.35 -8.99 -7.90
C SER A 134 -1.15 -7.58 -7.32
N SER A 135 -1.82 -7.28 -6.23
CA SER A 135 -2.07 -5.92 -5.78
C SER A 135 -1.58 -5.63 -4.36
N ALA A 136 -1.68 -4.37 -3.97
CA ALA A 136 -1.40 -3.88 -2.63
C ALA A 136 -2.69 -3.48 -1.90
N ASP A 137 -2.77 -3.76 -0.60
CA ASP A 137 -3.81 -3.22 0.29
C ASP A 137 -3.22 -2.70 1.60
N GLU A 138 -3.96 -1.83 2.31
CA GLU A 138 -3.59 -1.36 3.64
C GLU A 138 -4.16 -2.30 4.70
N MET A 139 -3.30 -2.86 5.53
CA MET A 139 -3.70 -3.63 6.69
C MET A 139 -4.19 -2.69 7.79
N LEU A 140 -5.47 -2.31 7.74
CA LEU A 140 -6.08 -1.45 8.75
C LEU A 140 -6.09 -2.13 10.13
N TYR A 141 -6.39 -3.41 10.14
CA TYR A 141 -6.21 -4.32 11.28
C TYR A 141 -5.85 -5.73 10.77
N PRO A 142 -5.09 -6.52 11.52
CA PRO A 142 -4.57 -7.82 11.06
C PRO A 142 -5.64 -8.81 10.60
N ASP A 143 -6.85 -8.72 11.16
CA ASP A 143 -7.93 -9.65 10.81
C ASP A 143 -8.41 -9.53 9.37
N ASN A 144 -8.48 -8.31 8.79
CA ASN A 144 -8.96 -8.14 7.43
C ASN A 144 -7.95 -8.63 6.38
N HIS A 145 -6.65 -8.48 6.64
CA HIS A 145 -5.60 -8.98 5.76
C HIS A 145 -5.74 -10.49 5.48
N ARG A 146 -6.17 -11.27 6.47
CA ARG A 146 -6.28 -12.74 6.35
C ARG A 146 -7.23 -13.22 5.24
N TYR A 147 -8.25 -12.42 4.88
CA TYR A 147 -9.16 -12.74 3.78
C TYR A 147 -8.51 -12.56 2.40
N LEU A 148 -7.37 -11.84 2.33
CA LEU A 148 -6.66 -11.46 1.12
C LEU A 148 -5.23 -11.99 1.04
N SER A 149 -4.73 -12.70 2.06
CA SER A 149 -3.31 -13.06 2.18
C SER A 149 -2.78 -13.95 1.05
N ASP A 150 -3.65 -14.63 0.30
CA ASP A 150 -3.32 -15.45 -0.87
C ASP A 150 -3.44 -14.67 -2.21
N LEU A 151 -3.70 -13.36 -2.16
CA LEU A 151 -3.91 -12.49 -3.32
C LEU A 151 -2.96 -11.30 -3.38
N LEU A 152 -2.54 -10.79 -2.20
CA LEU A 152 -1.71 -9.60 -2.11
C LEU A 152 -0.22 -9.92 -2.32
N SER A 153 0.48 -9.03 -3.02
CA SER A 153 1.94 -9.04 -3.17
C SER A 153 2.63 -7.89 -2.43
N TYR A 154 1.86 -7.01 -1.82
CA TYR A 154 2.36 -5.89 -1.02
C TYR A 154 1.32 -5.50 0.05
N VAL A 155 1.80 -5.21 1.24
CA VAL A 155 0.95 -4.72 2.35
C VAL A 155 1.51 -3.41 2.87
N ALA A 156 0.65 -2.43 3.14
CA ALA A 156 1.03 -1.23 3.87
C ALA A 156 0.44 -1.22 5.28
N VAL A 157 1.22 -0.76 6.25
CA VAL A 157 0.74 -0.41 7.59
C VAL A 157 0.66 1.10 7.68
N GLY A 158 -0.53 1.61 7.94
CA GLY A 158 -0.83 3.03 7.96
C GLY A 158 -0.18 3.78 9.14
N ALA A 159 -0.05 5.10 8.98
CA ALA A 159 0.60 5.98 9.96
C ALA A 159 -0.06 5.97 11.36
N ARG A 160 -1.34 5.60 11.46
CA ARG A 160 -2.05 5.49 12.74
C ARG A 160 -1.91 4.10 13.38
N SER A 161 -1.43 3.13 12.63
CA SER A 161 -1.31 1.72 13.03
C SER A 161 0.13 1.27 13.28
N VAL A 162 1.13 2.05 12.85
CA VAL A 162 2.56 1.67 12.89
C VAL A 162 3.10 1.45 14.31
N GLU A 163 2.49 2.07 15.31
CA GLU A 163 2.84 1.87 16.72
C GLU A 163 2.15 0.64 17.35
N ASN A 164 1.12 0.11 16.70
CA ASN A 164 0.35 -0.99 17.24
C ASN A 164 1.12 -2.31 17.20
N GLN A 165 1.21 -2.98 18.35
CA GLN A 165 1.99 -4.21 18.48
C GLN A 165 1.49 -5.35 17.58
N GLN A 166 0.17 -5.54 17.44
CA GLN A 166 -0.36 -6.60 16.58
C GLN A 166 0.02 -6.41 15.11
N HIS A 167 0.07 -5.15 14.61
CA HIS A 167 0.51 -4.89 13.24
C HIS A 167 1.98 -5.27 13.02
N ARG A 168 2.86 -4.92 13.98
CA ARG A 168 4.30 -5.26 13.93
C ARG A 168 4.52 -6.78 13.97
N LEU A 169 3.83 -7.47 14.88
CA LEU A 169 3.91 -8.93 15.03
C LEU A 169 3.34 -9.63 13.78
N THR A 170 2.21 -9.17 13.24
CA THR A 170 1.66 -9.73 12.01
C THR A 170 2.61 -9.49 10.83
N ALA A 171 3.19 -8.29 10.70
CA ALA A 171 4.15 -7.97 9.65
C ALA A 171 5.38 -8.91 9.67
N SER A 172 5.85 -9.31 10.86
CA SER A 172 6.98 -10.23 11.02
C SER A 172 6.70 -11.66 10.52
N GLY A 173 5.43 -12.03 10.39
CA GLY A 173 5.00 -13.34 9.91
C GLY A 173 4.56 -13.37 8.44
N LEU A 174 4.67 -12.26 7.70
CA LEU A 174 4.35 -12.22 6.28
C LEU A 174 5.58 -12.50 5.42
N ASP A 175 5.38 -13.18 4.30
CA ASP A 175 6.41 -13.56 3.34
C ASP A 175 6.51 -12.61 2.12
N ILE A 176 5.72 -11.54 2.12
CA ILE A 176 5.67 -10.48 1.11
C ILE A 176 6.15 -9.14 1.70
N PRO A 177 6.53 -8.15 0.88
CA PRO A 177 6.91 -6.83 1.35
C PRO A 177 5.83 -6.15 2.17
N VAL A 178 6.24 -5.62 3.33
CA VAL A 178 5.38 -4.82 4.22
C VAL A 178 5.96 -3.44 4.42
N GLY A 179 5.30 -2.44 3.88
CA GLY A 179 5.68 -1.03 4.03
C GLY A 179 5.07 -0.43 5.30
N LEU A 180 5.91 0.10 6.19
CA LEU A 180 5.52 0.72 7.45
C LEU A 180 5.65 2.25 7.32
N LYS A 181 4.51 2.96 7.34
CA LYS A 181 4.48 4.41 7.20
C LYS A 181 5.02 5.10 8.46
N ASN A 182 5.77 6.20 8.30
CA ASN A 182 6.05 7.04 9.44
C ASN A 182 4.75 7.54 10.09
N PRO A 183 4.72 7.68 11.45
CA PRO A 183 3.52 8.16 12.15
C PRO A 183 3.12 9.57 11.70
N THR A 184 1.88 9.95 12.01
CA THR A 184 1.33 11.25 11.60
C THR A 184 2.13 12.43 12.16
N GLY A 185 2.78 12.28 13.32
CA GLY A 185 3.66 13.27 13.93
C GLY A 185 5.11 13.28 13.41
N GLY A 186 5.48 12.36 12.51
CA GLY A 186 6.76 12.39 11.80
C GLY A 186 7.95 11.71 12.47
N ASP A 187 7.76 11.09 13.63
CA ASP A 187 8.87 10.44 14.35
C ASP A 187 9.39 9.20 13.58
N LEU A 188 10.56 9.36 12.96
CA LEU A 188 11.21 8.29 12.21
C LEU A 188 11.72 7.16 13.11
N SER A 189 12.02 7.44 14.39
CA SER A 189 12.44 6.39 15.33
C SER A 189 11.34 5.37 15.59
N VAL A 190 10.08 5.84 15.69
CA VAL A 190 8.90 4.99 15.82
C VAL A 190 8.73 4.09 14.60
N MET A 191 8.90 4.64 13.40
CA MET A 191 8.84 3.88 12.15
C MET A 191 9.97 2.84 12.09
N MET A 192 11.22 3.23 12.38
CA MET A 192 12.35 2.32 12.37
C MET A 192 12.21 1.22 13.42
N ASN A 193 11.69 1.52 14.61
CA ASN A 193 11.35 0.50 15.62
C ASN A 193 10.31 -0.49 15.10
N ALA A 194 9.32 -0.02 14.32
CA ALA A 194 8.32 -0.90 13.72
C ALA A 194 8.92 -1.77 12.62
N VAL A 195 9.79 -1.23 11.77
CA VAL A 195 10.54 -2.00 10.75
C VAL A 195 11.43 -3.04 11.44
N THR A 196 12.18 -2.65 12.47
CA THR A 196 13.04 -3.56 13.24
C THR A 196 12.23 -4.69 13.88
N ALA A 197 11.11 -4.37 14.53
CA ALA A 197 10.24 -5.39 15.10
C ALA A 197 9.72 -6.36 14.04
N ALA A 198 9.36 -5.88 12.86
CA ALA A 198 8.90 -6.74 11.76
C ALA A 198 10.01 -7.65 11.20
N HIS A 199 11.28 -7.28 11.31
CA HIS A 199 12.42 -8.11 10.90
C HIS A 199 12.75 -9.25 11.86
N HIS A 200 12.29 -9.15 13.13
CA HIS A 200 12.64 -10.16 14.15
C HIS A 200 11.54 -11.21 14.32
N PRO A 201 11.90 -12.44 14.74
CA PRO A 201 10.95 -13.47 15.13
C PRO A 201 10.23 -13.08 16.44
N HIS A 202 8.96 -13.50 16.56
CA HIS A 202 8.13 -13.24 17.74
C HIS A 202 7.21 -14.42 18.02
N THR A 203 7.00 -14.71 19.31
CA THR A 203 5.92 -15.61 19.77
C THR A 203 4.72 -14.79 20.21
N PHE A 204 3.54 -15.05 19.64
CA PHE A 204 2.32 -14.29 19.93
C PHE A 204 1.04 -15.08 19.63
N ILE A 205 -0.10 -14.54 20.10
CA ILE A 205 -1.41 -15.13 19.80
C ILE A 205 -1.89 -14.66 18.43
N TYR A 206 -2.05 -15.61 17.51
CA TYR A 206 -2.61 -15.37 16.20
C TYR A 206 -3.75 -16.34 15.90
N ARG A 207 -4.98 -15.81 15.75
CA ARG A 207 -6.17 -16.62 15.46
C ARG A 207 -6.48 -17.69 16.51
N GLY A 208 -6.20 -17.41 17.78
CA GLY A 208 -6.39 -18.36 18.88
C GLY A 208 -5.32 -19.45 18.97
N TRP A 209 -4.24 -19.32 18.19
CA TRP A 209 -3.05 -20.17 18.26
C TRP A 209 -1.89 -19.39 18.87
N GLU A 210 -1.05 -20.08 19.61
CA GLU A 210 0.31 -19.65 19.87
C GLU A 210 1.11 -19.90 18.62
N VAL A 211 1.70 -18.84 18.05
CA VAL A 211 2.51 -18.91 16.82
C VAL A 211 3.88 -18.29 17.06
N GLU A 212 4.86 -18.77 16.31
CA GLU A 212 6.17 -18.15 16.18
C GLU A 212 6.35 -17.64 14.75
N SER A 213 6.65 -16.35 14.57
CA SER A 213 7.07 -15.80 13.30
C SER A 213 8.58 -15.91 13.13
N THR A 214 9.05 -15.89 11.88
CA THR A 214 10.48 -16.00 11.57
C THR A 214 11.15 -14.64 11.31
N GLY A 215 10.36 -13.56 11.34
CA GLY A 215 10.79 -12.25 10.86
C GLY A 215 10.59 -12.07 9.35
N ASN A 216 10.37 -10.83 8.93
CA ASN A 216 10.16 -10.45 7.54
C ASN A 216 11.27 -9.50 7.06
N PRO A 217 12.31 -10.00 6.36
CA PRO A 217 13.43 -9.18 5.88
C PRO A 217 13.04 -8.23 4.73
N LEU A 218 11.79 -8.26 4.27
CA LEU A 218 11.24 -7.34 3.27
C LEU A 218 10.39 -6.22 3.88
N ALA A 219 10.26 -6.18 5.21
CA ALA A 219 9.61 -5.07 5.90
C ALA A 219 10.48 -3.80 5.74
N HIS A 220 9.84 -2.68 5.38
CA HIS A 220 10.56 -1.47 5.00
C HIS A 220 9.79 -0.19 5.33
N ALA A 221 10.49 0.94 5.23
CA ALA A 221 9.96 2.26 5.51
C ALA A 221 9.08 2.79 4.36
N ILE A 222 8.01 3.53 4.72
CA ILE A 222 7.30 4.41 3.79
C ILE A 222 7.33 5.83 4.34
N LEU A 223 7.90 6.76 3.58
CA LEU A 223 7.89 8.19 3.91
C LEU A 223 6.67 8.86 3.28
N ARG A 224 5.81 9.45 4.13
CA ARG A 224 4.54 10.06 3.72
C ARG A 224 4.38 11.53 4.12
N GLY A 225 5.45 12.17 4.63
CA GLY A 225 5.38 13.46 5.30
C GLY A 225 4.67 13.37 6.67
N TYR A 226 4.51 14.50 7.34
CA TYR A 226 3.90 14.54 8.67
C TYR A 226 3.26 15.89 8.97
N GLN A 227 2.57 15.97 10.11
CA GLN A 227 2.05 17.22 10.65
C GLN A 227 2.71 17.49 12.01
N THR A 228 3.16 18.72 12.19
CA THR A 228 3.68 19.20 13.47
C THR A 228 2.53 19.44 14.46
N THR A 229 2.85 19.59 15.73
CA THR A 229 1.86 19.82 16.80
C THR A 229 1.06 21.11 16.63
N ASP A 230 1.62 22.12 15.93
CA ASP A 230 0.95 23.35 15.55
C ASP A 230 0.16 23.25 14.21
N GLY A 231 0.06 22.03 13.64
CA GLY A 231 -0.74 21.73 12.46
C GLY A 231 -0.06 22.02 11.12
N LYS A 232 1.22 22.42 11.11
CA LYS A 232 1.97 22.61 9.86
C LYS A 232 2.25 21.27 9.19
N THR A 233 1.99 21.18 7.88
CA THR A 233 2.36 20.03 7.06
C THR A 233 3.82 20.14 6.62
N VAL A 234 4.58 19.06 6.79
CA VAL A 234 6.00 18.96 6.47
C VAL A 234 6.24 17.72 5.61
N SER A 235 6.95 17.89 4.51
CA SER A 235 7.40 16.81 3.64
C SER A 235 8.67 16.14 4.23
N ASN A 236 8.90 14.87 3.84
CA ASN A 236 10.09 14.10 4.27
C ASN A 236 10.63 13.20 3.15
N TYR A 237 10.66 13.71 1.92
CA TYR A 237 11.15 12.99 0.73
C TYR A 237 12.37 13.65 0.08
N HIS A 238 12.87 14.77 0.64
CA HIS A 238 14.00 15.50 0.10
C HIS A 238 15.31 14.71 0.23
N TYR A 239 16.33 15.17 -0.46
CA TYR A 239 17.64 14.53 -0.47
C TYR A 239 18.17 14.26 0.94
N GLU A 240 18.07 15.25 1.83
CA GLU A 240 18.53 15.17 3.21
C GLU A 240 17.70 14.18 4.04
N ASP A 241 16.40 14.11 3.81
CA ASP A 241 15.50 13.15 4.47
C ASP A 241 15.85 11.70 4.09
N LEU A 242 16.09 11.47 2.80
CA LEU A 242 16.47 10.15 2.29
C LEU A 242 17.86 9.72 2.78
N LEU A 243 18.80 10.65 2.83
CA LEU A 243 20.14 10.40 3.37
C LEU A 243 20.07 10.11 4.87
N HIS A 244 19.30 10.88 5.63
CA HIS A 244 19.08 10.62 7.06
C HIS A 244 18.44 9.24 7.29
N LEU A 245 17.45 8.85 6.49
CA LEU A 245 16.88 7.50 6.60
C LEU A 245 17.91 6.40 6.29
N HIS A 246 18.77 6.61 5.29
CA HIS A 246 19.88 5.70 5.01
C HIS A 246 20.81 5.51 6.23
N GLU A 247 21.15 6.60 6.94
CA GLU A 247 21.94 6.54 8.17
C GLU A 247 21.23 5.78 9.29
N LEU A 248 19.90 5.94 9.43
CA LEU A 248 19.12 5.17 10.41
C LEU A 248 19.14 3.68 10.11
N TYR A 249 19.01 3.28 8.84
CA TYR A 249 19.16 1.88 8.44
C TYR A 249 20.56 1.34 8.70
N ALA A 250 21.60 2.11 8.37
CA ALA A 250 22.98 1.71 8.63
C ALA A 250 23.25 1.46 10.14
N LYS A 251 22.64 2.27 11.01
CA LYS A 251 22.71 2.09 12.47
C LYS A 251 21.94 0.89 12.98
N SER A 252 20.82 0.54 12.32
CA SER A 252 19.97 -0.58 12.73
C SER A 252 20.54 -1.94 12.34
N GLY A 253 21.43 -2.01 11.35
CA GLY A 253 22.02 -3.25 10.84
C GLY A 253 20.99 -4.21 10.18
N LEU A 254 19.84 -3.71 9.79
CA LEU A 254 18.78 -4.51 9.15
C LEU A 254 19.18 -4.94 7.74
N GLU A 255 18.75 -6.15 7.36
CA GLU A 255 18.87 -6.63 6.00
C GLU A 255 17.94 -5.85 5.05
N ASN A 256 18.34 -5.77 3.78
CA ASN A 256 17.54 -5.18 2.69
C ASN A 256 16.99 -3.76 3.00
N PRO A 257 17.85 -2.77 3.33
CA PRO A 257 17.40 -1.40 3.54
C PRO A 257 16.56 -0.90 2.36
N ALA A 258 15.35 -0.43 2.63
CA ALA A 258 14.44 -0.01 1.56
C ALA A 258 13.49 1.10 2.03
N VAL A 259 13.15 1.98 1.10
CA VAL A 259 12.10 2.99 1.27
C VAL A 259 11.21 3.05 0.03
N ILE A 260 9.92 3.18 0.26
CA ILE A 260 8.95 3.65 -0.73
C ILE A 260 8.57 5.09 -0.34
N VAL A 261 8.60 6.02 -1.27
CA VAL A 261 8.14 7.39 -1.02
C VAL A 261 6.70 7.53 -1.45
N ASP A 262 5.83 7.83 -0.49
CA ASP A 262 4.43 8.19 -0.73
C ASP A 262 4.39 9.66 -1.18
N THR A 263 4.07 9.87 -2.45
CA THR A 263 4.10 11.21 -3.08
C THR A 263 2.91 12.07 -2.72
N ASN A 264 1.87 11.51 -2.11
CA ASN A 264 0.68 12.24 -1.66
C ASN A 264 0.73 12.55 -0.15
N HIS A 265 -0.39 12.52 0.53
CA HIS A 265 -0.57 12.78 1.98
C HIS A 265 0.09 14.10 2.41
N ALA A 266 0.94 14.08 3.45
CA ALA A 266 1.61 15.27 3.92
C ALA A 266 2.79 15.69 3.03
N ASN A 267 3.37 14.79 2.23
CA ASN A 267 4.41 15.14 1.28
C ASN A 267 3.94 16.13 0.22
N SER A 268 2.70 15.98 -0.26
CA SER A 268 2.07 16.92 -1.21
C SER A 268 1.18 17.98 -0.55
N GLY A 269 0.99 17.89 0.78
CA GLY A 269 -0.05 18.66 1.46
C GLY A 269 -1.46 18.35 0.93
N LYS A 270 -1.68 17.12 0.41
CA LYS A 270 -2.90 16.65 -0.26
C LYS A 270 -3.25 17.41 -1.56
N LYS A 271 -2.29 18.08 -2.15
CA LYS A 271 -2.40 18.68 -3.49
C LYS A 271 -1.96 17.62 -4.49
N TYR A 272 -2.91 16.92 -5.08
CA TYR A 272 -2.64 15.72 -5.90
C TYR A 272 -1.71 15.99 -7.09
N GLU A 273 -1.71 17.18 -7.65
CA GLU A 273 -0.83 17.56 -8.77
C GLU A 273 0.64 17.63 -8.37
N GLU A 274 0.95 17.92 -7.10
CA GLU A 274 2.32 17.94 -6.57
C GLU A 274 3.00 16.57 -6.61
N GLN A 275 2.24 15.48 -6.70
CA GLN A 275 2.79 14.13 -6.79
C GLN A 275 3.75 13.98 -7.98
N ILE A 276 3.48 14.66 -9.09
CA ILE A 276 4.35 14.65 -10.30
C ILE A 276 5.72 15.25 -9.96
N ARG A 277 5.72 16.46 -9.38
CA ARG A 277 6.97 17.13 -8.99
C ARG A 277 7.75 16.31 -7.96
N ILE A 278 7.06 15.78 -6.95
CA ILE A 278 7.68 14.97 -5.90
C ILE A 278 8.33 13.71 -6.48
N ALA A 279 7.66 13.03 -7.41
CA ALA A 279 8.25 11.87 -8.09
C ALA A 279 9.55 12.26 -8.81
N HIS A 280 9.58 13.40 -9.52
CA HIS A 280 10.77 13.89 -10.19
C HIS A 280 11.90 14.27 -9.21
N ASP A 281 11.57 14.90 -8.10
CA ASP A 281 12.56 15.27 -7.06
C ASP A 281 13.22 14.05 -6.43
N VAL A 282 12.44 13.01 -6.13
CA VAL A 282 12.97 11.73 -5.62
C VAL A 282 13.90 11.08 -6.64
N LEU A 283 13.49 10.98 -7.90
CA LEU A 283 14.32 10.42 -8.97
C LEU A 283 15.60 11.26 -9.18
N HIS A 284 15.51 12.58 -9.05
CA HIS A 284 16.69 13.45 -9.10
C HIS A 284 17.67 13.13 -7.95
N SER A 285 17.17 13.02 -6.71
CA SER A 285 17.98 12.65 -5.54
C SER A 285 18.68 11.30 -5.71
N MET A 286 17.96 10.30 -6.27
CA MET A 286 18.52 8.97 -6.58
C MET A 286 19.68 9.03 -7.59
N ARG A 287 19.63 9.96 -8.55
CA ARG A 287 20.72 10.13 -9.53
C ARG A 287 21.95 10.79 -8.93
N GLN A 288 21.77 11.65 -7.93
CA GLN A 288 22.87 12.37 -7.31
C GLN A 288 23.65 11.52 -6.27
N ASN A 289 23.02 10.48 -5.72
CA ASN A 289 23.63 9.70 -4.64
C ASN A 289 23.32 8.20 -4.79
N PRO A 290 24.36 7.35 -4.91
CA PRO A 290 24.20 5.90 -5.08
C PRO A 290 23.61 5.22 -3.83
N ASP A 291 23.76 5.78 -2.62
CA ASP A 291 23.16 5.23 -1.39
C ASP A 291 21.66 5.48 -1.40
N ILE A 292 21.22 6.68 -1.79
CA ILE A 292 19.80 6.99 -2.00
C ILE A 292 19.23 6.10 -3.13
N ARG A 293 19.99 5.89 -4.22
CA ARG A 293 19.57 5.00 -5.32
C ARG A 293 19.35 3.57 -4.83
N ARG A 294 20.21 3.04 -3.99
CA ARG A 294 20.07 1.69 -3.41
C ARG A 294 18.93 1.59 -2.42
N LEU A 295 18.73 2.64 -1.61
CA LEU A 295 17.70 2.69 -0.57
C LEU A 295 16.30 2.83 -1.16
N CYS A 296 16.12 3.74 -2.13
CA CYS A 296 14.80 4.06 -2.69
C CYS A 296 14.38 3.01 -3.72
N LYS A 297 13.47 2.12 -3.32
CA LYS A 297 12.98 1.01 -4.16
C LYS A 297 11.77 1.39 -5.00
N GLY A 298 11.08 2.49 -4.67
CA GLY A 298 9.86 2.84 -5.39
C GLY A 298 9.12 4.05 -4.87
N LEU A 299 8.00 4.32 -5.54
CA LEU A 299 7.04 5.37 -5.18
C LEU A 299 5.66 4.78 -4.91
N MET A 300 4.89 5.46 -4.08
CA MET A 300 3.47 5.21 -3.88
C MET A 300 2.69 6.45 -4.34
N ILE A 301 1.78 6.28 -5.30
CA ILE A 301 1.07 7.36 -5.97
C ILE A 301 -0.44 7.15 -5.85
N GLU A 302 -1.18 8.16 -5.45
CA GLU A 302 -2.64 8.16 -5.45
C GLU A 302 -3.16 8.66 -6.79
N SER A 303 -3.75 7.76 -7.56
CA SER A 303 -4.20 7.96 -8.93
C SER A 303 -5.51 7.24 -9.19
N TYR A 304 -6.38 7.84 -10.02
CA TYR A 304 -7.62 7.21 -10.44
C TYR A 304 -7.96 7.60 -11.90
N LEU A 305 -9.22 7.39 -12.33
CA LEU A 305 -9.62 7.71 -13.71
C LEU A 305 -9.74 9.21 -13.94
N ILE A 306 -10.25 9.95 -12.95
CA ILE A 306 -10.53 11.39 -13.01
C ILE A 306 -9.75 12.14 -11.93
N ASP A 307 -9.24 13.32 -12.24
CA ASP A 307 -8.53 14.21 -11.33
C ASP A 307 -9.35 14.62 -10.10
N GLY A 308 -8.66 14.76 -8.96
CA GLY A 308 -9.21 15.33 -7.75
C GLY A 308 -10.05 14.35 -6.95
N ASN A 309 -11.07 14.88 -6.29
CA ASN A 309 -12.00 14.11 -5.49
C ASN A 309 -13.40 14.73 -5.47
N GLN A 310 -14.36 13.94 -5.04
CA GLN A 310 -15.76 14.33 -4.84
C GLN A 310 -16.23 13.88 -3.44
N LYS A 311 -17.43 14.28 -3.07
CA LYS A 311 -18.10 13.77 -1.87
C LYS A 311 -18.47 12.30 -2.04
N THR A 312 -18.74 11.59 -0.94
CA THR A 312 -19.10 10.16 -0.97
C THR A 312 -20.37 9.89 -1.81
N ASP A 313 -21.29 10.83 -1.83
CA ASP A 313 -22.55 10.81 -2.61
C ASP A 313 -22.40 11.41 -4.03
N GLY A 314 -21.20 11.72 -4.47
CA GLY A 314 -20.91 12.23 -5.81
C GLY A 314 -21.12 11.14 -6.89
N ASP A 315 -21.44 11.57 -8.11
CA ASP A 315 -21.84 10.72 -9.23
C ASP A 315 -20.77 10.65 -10.36
N VAL A 316 -19.66 11.35 -10.21
CA VAL A 316 -18.57 11.31 -11.21
C VAL A 316 -17.88 9.96 -11.18
N TYR A 317 -18.06 9.18 -12.24
CA TYR A 317 -17.48 7.85 -12.38
C TYR A 317 -15.93 7.90 -12.36
N GLY A 318 -15.33 7.09 -11.50
CA GLY A 318 -13.86 6.99 -11.40
C GLY A 318 -13.15 8.21 -10.80
N GLN A 319 -13.88 9.10 -10.09
CA GLN A 319 -13.30 10.15 -9.29
C GLN A 319 -13.27 9.73 -7.81
N SER A 320 -12.17 9.96 -7.12
CA SER A 320 -11.99 9.57 -5.72
C SER A 320 -13.06 10.16 -4.80
N ILE A 321 -13.62 9.34 -3.91
CA ILE A 321 -14.54 9.78 -2.84
C ILE A 321 -13.84 10.01 -1.50
N THR A 322 -12.51 10.00 -1.50
CA THR A 322 -11.66 10.22 -0.31
C THR A 322 -10.62 11.31 -0.61
N ASP A 323 -9.33 11.04 -0.46
CA ASP A 323 -8.31 12.05 -0.78
C ASP A 323 -8.18 12.24 -2.31
N PRO A 324 -7.85 13.45 -2.80
CA PRO A 324 -7.76 13.73 -4.22
C PRO A 324 -6.63 12.94 -4.90
N CYS A 325 -6.90 12.43 -6.10
CA CYS A 325 -6.01 11.60 -6.90
C CYS A 325 -5.62 12.27 -8.23
N LEU A 326 -4.48 11.88 -8.79
CA LEU A 326 -4.14 12.16 -10.19
C LEU A 326 -5.12 11.43 -11.11
N GLY A 327 -5.63 12.11 -12.14
CA GLY A 327 -6.40 11.50 -13.21
C GLY A 327 -5.53 10.68 -14.17
N TRP A 328 -6.19 9.88 -15.01
CA TRP A 328 -5.52 8.90 -15.86
C TRP A 328 -4.48 9.50 -16.81
N GLU A 329 -4.81 10.57 -17.51
CA GLU A 329 -3.90 11.16 -18.52
C GLU A 329 -2.57 11.63 -17.89
N LYS A 330 -2.64 12.25 -16.71
CA LYS A 330 -1.45 12.67 -15.96
C LYS A 330 -0.67 11.46 -15.44
N THR A 331 -1.39 10.43 -15.02
CA THR A 331 -0.82 9.18 -14.49
C THR A 331 -0.03 8.44 -15.56
N GLU A 332 -0.64 8.21 -16.72
CA GLU A 332 0.01 7.53 -17.84
C GLU A 332 1.31 8.24 -18.25
N ARG A 333 1.25 9.56 -18.42
CA ARG A 333 2.42 10.37 -18.71
C ARG A 333 3.50 10.24 -17.63
N LEU A 334 3.11 10.34 -16.36
CA LEU A 334 4.05 10.25 -15.25
C LEU A 334 4.76 8.90 -15.19
N ILE A 335 4.06 7.79 -15.49
CA ILE A 335 4.69 6.45 -15.52
C ILE A 335 5.79 6.38 -16.56
N PHE A 336 5.55 6.89 -17.78
CA PHE A 336 6.58 6.95 -18.81
C PHE A 336 7.73 7.89 -18.43
N GLU A 337 7.44 9.08 -17.88
CA GLU A 337 8.47 10.01 -17.41
C GLU A 337 9.34 9.39 -16.29
N ILE A 338 8.76 8.58 -15.40
CA ILE A 338 9.52 7.82 -14.40
C ILE A 338 10.43 6.80 -15.10
N ALA A 339 9.88 6.01 -16.05
CA ALA A 339 10.64 5.01 -16.77
C ALA A 339 11.82 5.61 -17.55
N ASP A 340 11.65 6.79 -18.18
CA ASP A 340 12.69 7.48 -18.91
C ASP A 340 13.81 8.01 -18.01
N ARG A 341 13.51 8.27 -16.74
CA ARG A 341 14.45 8.84 -15.77
C ARG A 341 15.21 7.78 -14.94
N LEU A 342 14.78 6.53 -14.96
CA LEU A 342 15.44 5.39 -14.31
C LEU A 342 16.62 4.87 -15.14
#